data_7ee0b259174be1fe18ff3f19a7bfc5cc
#
_entry.id   7ee0b259174be1fe18ff3f19a7bfc5cc
#
_cell.length_a   1.000
_cell.length_b   1.000
_cell.length_c   1.000
_cell.angle_alpha   90.00
_cell.angle_beta   90.00
_cell.angle_gamma   90.00
#
_symmetry.space_group_name_H-M   'P 1'
#
loop_
_entity.id
_entity.type
_entity.pdbx_description
1 polymer ?
#
loop_
_entity_poly.entity_id
_entity_poly.type
_entity_poly.pdbx_seq_one_letter_code
_entity_poly.pdbx_strand_id
1 'polypeptide(L)'
;MKRLILTAICLLVFLSVSAQEKKVLRGFDGGMMVHTGYLTGNLNAIDYTAKGAPLGIGGVIRLHLGEHFRIGSEGYVSTLNQRGNGSYLKYGWGGLLADYYTVIGRFQPYAGLTLGGGAMTTLLMMEKPVSPWAPIDDTHYHKQGFMAIDPFTGCDFIVSGPMHLTLKVDYLCALSESKLLPHGSRVYFGFLFYH
;
A
#
# COMPACT_ATOMS: atom_id res chain seq x y z
N MET A 1 12.22 21.72 25.43
CA MET A 1 12.15 20.54 26.31
C MET A 1 11.53 19.32 25.62
N LYS A 2 10.32 19.34 25.04
CA LYS A 2 9.69 18.16 24.41
C LYS A 2 10.51 17.52 23.28
N ARG A 3 11.19 18.32 22.44
CA ARG A 3 12.07 17.80 21.35
C ARG A 3 13.32 17.10 21.86
N LEU A 4 13.93 17.59 22.94
CA LEU A 4 15.07 16.96 23.59
C LEU A 4 14.74 15.61 24.22
N ILE A 5 13.56 15.49 24.82
CA ILE A 5 13.06 14.24 25.41
C ILE A 5 12.80 13.21 24.30
N LEU A 6 12.21 13.60 23.18
CA LEU A 6 11.98 12.72 22.04
C LEU A 6 13.29 12.19 21.44
N THR A 7 14.27 13.07 21.27
CA THR A 7 15.62 12.70 20.78
C THR A 7 16.34 11.77 21.74
N ALA A 8 16.22 12.01 23.06
CA ALA A 8 16.80 11.13 24.08
C ALA A 8 16.13 9.75 24.11
N ILE A 9 14.81 9.68 23.94
CA ILE A 9 14.10 8.40 23.87
C ILE A 9 14.52 7.63 22.61
N CYS A 10 14.59 8.29 21.44
CA CYS A 10 15.08 7.65 20.22
C CYS A 10 16.52 7.13 20.37
N LEU A 11 17.40 7.90 21.01
CA LEU A 11 18.79 7.50 21.27
C LEU A 11 18.88 6.31 22.24
N LEU A 12 18.06 6.31 23.29
CA LEU A 12 17.97 5.21 24.25
C LEU A 12 17.45 3.90 23.61
N VAL A 13 16.47 4.00 22.70
CA VAL A 13 15.98 2.86 21.94
C VAL A 13 17.07 2.34 20.99
N PHE A 14 17.82 3.22 20.32
CA PHE A 14 18.96 2.81 19.49
C PHE A 14 20.09 2.16 20.28
N LEU A 15 20.41 2.65 21.47
CA LEU A 15 21.47 2.09 22.34
C LEU A 15 21.07 0.74 22.94
N SER A 16 19.80 0.53 23.29
CA SER A 16 19.31 -0.75 23.79
C SER A 16 19.29 -1.85 22.72
N VAL A 17 19.09 -1.48 21.45
CA VAL A 17 19.18 -2.42 20.32
C VAL A 17 20.63 -2.87 20.05
N SER A 18 21.62 -2.02 20.32
CA SER A 18 23.03 -2.33 20.10
C SER A 18 23.66 -3.22 21.18
N ALA A 19 23.01 -3.42 22.33
CA ALA A 19 23.57 -4.12 23.48
C ALA A 19 23.32 -5.66 23.50
N GLN A 20 22.56 -6.19 22.52
CA GLN A 20 22.35 -7.64 22.41
C GLN A 20 23.21 -8.20 21.26
N GLU A 21 24.18 -9.04 21.57
CA GLU A 21 25.04 -9.78 20.64
C GLU A 21 24.30 -10.77 19.71
N LYS A 22 22.99 -10.92 19.80
CA LYS A 22 22.19 -11.61 18.79
C LYS A 22 22.07 -10.70 17.57
N LYS A 23 22.48 -11.19 16.38
CA LYS A 23 22.28 -10.53 15.11
C LYS A 23 20.85 -9.99 15.01
N VAL A 24 20.68 -8.69 15.27
CA VAL A 24 19.37 -8.03 15.23
C VAL A 24 18.82 -8.10 13.82
N LEU A 25 19.67 -7.87 12.82
CA LEU A 25 19.32 -8.00 11.40
C LEU A 25 19.65 -9.43 10.95
N ARG A 26 18.65 -10.19 10.52
CA ARG A 26 18.78 -11.57 10.04
C ARG A 26 18.80 -11.69 8.52
N GLY A 27 18.28 -10.70 7.82
CA GLY A 27 18.21 -10.69 6.36
C GLY A 27 17.24 -9.62 5.88
N PHE A 28 17.00 -9.62 4.59
CA PHE A 28 15.99 -8.79 3.97
C PHE A 28 15.24 -9.57 2.90
N ASP A 29 14.03 -9.20 2.64
CA ASP A 29 13.27 -9.68 1.51
C ASP A 29 12.66 -8.50 0.73
N GLY A 30 12.33 -8.78 -0.51
CA GLY A 30 11.65 -7.81 -1.35
C GLY A 30 11.16 -8.44 -2.63
N GLY A 31 10.19 -7.79 -3.25
CA GLY A 31 9.63 -8.27 -4.49
C GLY A 31 8.45 -7.48 -4.99
N MET A 32 7.79 -8.04 -5.97
CA MET A 32 6.67 -7.40 -6.67
C MET A 32 5.39 -8.18 -6.48
N MET A 33 4.29 -7.43 -6.40
CA MET A 33 2.94 -7.97 -6.27
C MET A 33 1.99 -7.27 -7.22
N VAL A 34 1.09 -8.03 -7.81
CA VAL A 34 -0.12 -7.51 -8.45
C VAL A 34 -1.26 -7.54 -7.46
N HIS A 35 -2.20 -6.62 -7.60
CA HIS A 35 -3.35 -6.60 -6.69
C HIS A 35 -4.62 -6.18 -7.38
N THR A 36 -5.71 -6.64 -6.81
CA THR A 36 -7.06 -6.21 -7.12
C THR A 36 -7.84 -6.09 -5.80
N GLY A 37 -9.09 -5.69 -5.86
CA GLY A 37 -9.91 -5.57 -4.66
C GLY A 37 -11.21 -4.84 -4.93
N TYR A 38 -11.76 -4.25 -3.90
CA TYR A 38 -12.91 -3.38 -4.02
C TYR A 38 -12.62 -2.06 -3.31
N LEU A 39 -12.64 -0.98 -4.08
CA LEU A 39 -12.47 0.37 -3.57
C LEU A 39 -13.73 1.18 -3.78
N THR A 40 -13.99 2.03 -2.82
CA THR A 40 -15.01 3.07 -2.92
C THR A 40 -14.40 4.40 -2.53
N GLY A 41 -14.73 5.43 -3.29
CA GLY A 41 -14.35 6.81 -3.00
C GLY A 41 -15.44 7.75 -3.50
N ASN A 42 -15.74 8.80 -2.77
CA ASN A 42 -16.77 9.76 -3.14
C ASN A 42 -16.12 11.06 -3.64
N LEU A 43 -16.49 11.50 -4.83
CA LEU A 43 -16.07 12.76 -5.44
C LEU A 43 -17.11 13.84 -5.12
N ASN A 44 -17.01 14.45 -3.94
CA ASN A 44 -17.98 15.46 -3.46
C ASN A 44 -18.15 16.66 -4.41
N ALA A 45 -17.14 16.96 -5.25
CA ALA A 45 -17.23 18.08 -6.20
C ALA A 45 -18.30 17.88 -7.27
N ILE A 46 -18.72 16.63 -7.52
CA ILE A 46 -19.64 16.27 -8.62
C ILE A 46 -20.71 15.26 -8.15
N ASP A 47 -20.84 15.06 -6.83
CA ASP A 47 -21.73 14.04 -6.21
C ASP A 47 -21.62 12.64 -6.84
N TYR A 48 -20.38 12.27 -7.23
CA TYR A 48 -20.09 11.03 -7.91
C TYR A 48 -19.33 10.07 -7.00
N THR A 49 -19.87 8.88 -6.80
CA THR A 49 -19.18 7.80 -6.07
C THR A 49 -18.46 6.88 -7.06
N ALA A 50 -17.14 6.93 -7.08
CA ALA A 50 -16.34 5.94 -7.78
C ALA A 50 -16.26 4.66 -6.95
N LYS A 51 -16.67 3.53 -7.51
CA LYS A 51 -16.59 2.22 -6.88
C LYS A 51 -16.27 1.15 -7.92
N GLY A 52 -15.50 0.15 -7.52
CA GLY A 52 -15.19 -0.97 -8.40
C GLY A 52 -13.91 -1.70 -8.00
N ALA A 53 -13.50 -2.61 -8.88
CA ALA A 53 -12.30 -3.41 -8.72
C ALA A 53 -11.11 -2.73 -9.41
N PRO A 54 -10.17 -2.14 -8.68
CA PRO A 54 -8.93 -1.62 -9.25
C PRO A 54 -8.01 -2.77 -9.64
N LEU A 55 -7.19 -2.55 -10.64
CA LEU A 55 -6.04 -3.39 -10.93
C LEU A 55 -4.76 -2.60 -10.69
N GLY A 56 -3.83 -3.20 -9.98
CA GLY A 56 -2.61 -2.51 -9.62
C GLY A 56 -1.39 -3.41 -9.51
N ILE A 57 -0.25 -2.76 -9.44
CA ILE A 57 1.06 -3.39 -9.28
C ILE A 57 1.89 -2.54 -8.31
N GLY A 58 2.77 -3.19 -7.60
CA GLY A 58 3.72 -2.53 -6.71
C GLY A 58 4.72 -3.49 -6.13
N GLY A 59 5.37 -3.08 -5.06
CA GLY A 59 6.39 -3.88 -4.42
C GLY A 59 6.58 -3.54 -2.96
N VAL A 60 7.34 -4.40 -2.30
CA VAL A 60 7.69 -4.31 -0.90
C VAL A 60 9.17 -4.64 -0.71
N ILE A 61 9.79 -4.01 0.27
CA ILE A 61 11.11 -4.34 0.79
C ILE A 61 11.00 -4.39 2.31
N ARG A 62 11.46 -5.50 2.92
CA ARG A 62 11.38 -5.72 4.37
C ARG A 62 12.73 -6.15 4.92
N LEU A 63 13.08 -5.65 6.09
CA LEU A 63 14.23 -6.06 6.90
C LEU A 63 13.75 -6.95 8.03
N HIS A 64 14.36 -8.11 8.19
CA HIS A 64 14.03 -9.07 9.23
C HIS A 64 14.77 -8.74 10.53
N LEU A 65 14.01 -8.34 11.55
CA LEU A 65 14.54 -7.99 12.87
C LEU A 65 14.22 -9.07 13.88
N GLY A 66 15.27 -9.70 14.40
CA GLY A 66 15.09 -10.82 15.33
C GLY A 66 14.37 -11.99 14.66
N GLU A 67 13.48 -12.66 15.40
CA GLU A 67 12.85 -13.92 14.95
C GLU A 67 11.48 -13.76 14.32
N HIS A 68 10.79 -12.66 14.63
CA HIS A 68 9.37 -12.53 14.34
C HIS A 68 8.96 -11.17 13.79
N PHE A 69 9.86 -10.19 13.71
CA PHE A 69 9.51 -8.83 13.31
C PHE A 69 10.16 -8.46 11.98
N ARG A 70 9.40 -7.75 11.17
CA ARG A 70 9.92 -7.12 9.96
C ARG A 70 9.49 -5.65 9.93
N ILE A 71 10.39 -4.82 9.43
CA ILE A 71 10.11 -3.41 9.12
C ILE A 71 10.51 -3.16 7.67
N GLY A 72 9.85 -2.25 7.00
CA GLY A 72 10.17 -1.99 5.62
C GLY A 72 9.36 -0.87 5.00
N SER A 73 9.29 -0.91 3.69
CA SER A 73 8.46 0.01 2.91
C SER A 73 7.78 -0.72 1.78
N GLU A 74 6.63 -0.23 1.41
CA GLU A 74 5.88 -0.71 0.25
C GLU A 74 5.28 0.44 -0.54
N GLY A 75 5.00 0.18 -1.82
CA GLY A 75 4.35 1.16 -2.67
C GLY A 75 3.65 0.52 -3.85
N TYR A 76 2.50 1.07 -4.21
CA TYR A 76 1.60 0.52 -5.22
C TYR A 76 0.97 1.61 -6.06
N VAL A 77 0.70 1.27 -7.31
CA VAL A 77 -0.08 2.08 -8.24
C VAL A 77 -1.26 1.24 -8.73
N SER A 78 -2.44 1.84 -8.74
CA SER A 78 -3.67 1.17 -9.14
C SER A 78 -4.49 2.05 -10.07
N THR A 79 -5.20 1.40 -10.97
CA THR A 79 -6.12 2.07 -11.90
C THR A 79 -7.49 1.40 -11.83
N LEU A 80 -8.51 2.21 -11.72
CA LEU A 80 -9.90 1.79 -11.77
C LEU A 80 -10.56 2.47 -12.99
N ASN A 81 -10.89 1.70 -14.00
CA ASN A 81 -11.62 2.20 -15.16
C ASN A 81 -13.09 2.41 -14.80
N GLN A 82 -13.64 3.56 -15.17
CA GLN A 82 -15.01 3.96 -14.88
C GLN A 82 -15.80 4.13 -16.20
N ARG A 83 -17.06 3.71 -16.19
CA ARG A 83 -18.08 3.97 -17.23
C ARG A 83 -17.76 3.57 -18.68
N GLY A 84 -16.64 3.00 -19.01
CA GLY A 84 -16.31 2.61 -20.38
C GLY A 84 -16.22 3.77 -21.40
N ASN A 85 -16.21 5.03 -20.93
CA ASN A 85 -16.13 6.24 -21.75
C ASN A 85 -14.73 6.89 -21.70
N GLY A 86 -13.73 6.20 -21.14
CA GLY A 86 -12.39 6.75 -20.93
C GLY A 86 -12.18 7.39 -19.56
N SER A 87 -13.22 7.47 -18.71
CA SER A 87 -13.07 7.93 -17.34
C SER A 87 -12.27 6.92 -16.51
N TYR A 88 -11.33 7.40 -15.70
CA TYR A 88 -10.53 6.55 -14.82
C TYR A 88 -10.22 7.22 -13.48
N LEU A 89 -10.02 6.38 -12.49
CA LEU A 89 -9.44 6.75 -11.21
C LEU A 89 -8.09 6.05 -11.10
N LYS A 90 -7.03 6.83 -10.95
CA LYS A 90 -5.69 6.32 -10.70
C LYS A 90 -5.23 6.80 -9.34
N TYR A 91 -4.70 5.89 -8.53
CA TYR A 91 -4.08 6.26 -7.27
C TYR A 91 -2.75 5.53 -7.11
N GLY A 92 -1.79 6.25 -6.53
CA GLY A 92 -0.53 5.71 -6.09
C GLY A 92 -0.36 6.01 -4.61
N TRP A 93 0.13 5.03 -3.85
CA TRP A 93 0.39 5.20 -2.44
C TRP A 93 1.58 4.36 -2.01
N GLY A 94 2.18 4.71 -0.90
CA GLY A 94 3.25 3.95 -0.29
C GLY A 94 3.51 4.42 1.13
N GLY A 95 4.21 3.59 1.88
CA GLY A 95 4.46 3.88 3.29
C GLY A 95 5.50 2.99 3.92
N LEU A 96 5.71 3.24 5.20
CA LEU A 96 6.53 2.41 6.07
C LEU A 96 5.65 1.33 6.70
N LEU A 97 6.10 0.10 6.65
CA LEU A 97 5.41 -1.05 7.22
C LEU A 97 6.17 -1.64 8.39
N ALA A 98 5.41 -2.23 9.29
CA ALA A 98 5.91 -3.13 10.32
C ALA A 98 4.96 -4.33 10.44
N ASP A 99 5.51 -5.54 10.51
CA ASP A 99 4.73 -6.75 10.69
C ASP A 99 5.37 -7.73 11.67
N TYR A 100 4.52 -8.58 12.20
CA TYR A 100 4.89 -9.77 12.97
C TYR A 100 4.63 -11.00 12.13
N TYR A 101 5.60 -11.91 12.04
CA TYR A 101 5.48 -13.17 11.31
C TYR A 101 5.92 -14.36 12.16
N THR A 102 5.45 -15.53 11.77
CA THR A 102 5.91 -16.81 12.33
C THR A 102 6.14 -17.81 11.19
N VAL A 103 6.97 -18.82 11.47
CA VAL A 103 7.31 -19.85 10.47
C VAL A 103 6.67 -21.17 10.90
N ILE A 104 5.80 -21.71 10.05
CA ILE A 104 5.11 -22.99 10.25
C ILE A 104 5.38 -23.88 9.03
N GLY A 105 6.46 -24.65 9.10
CA GLY A 105 6.90 -25.45 7.95
C GLY A 105 7.33 -24.58 6.77
N ARG A 106 6.58 -24.63 5.68
CA ARG A 106 6.79 -23.80 4.48
C ARG A 106 5.94 -22.54 4.43
N PHE A 107 5.09 -22.33 5.43
CA PHE A 107 4.20 -21.18 5.50
C PHE A 107 4.73 -20.17 6.50
N GLN A 108 4.67 -18.91 6.13
CA GLN A 108 5.02 -17.78 6.99
C GLN A 108 3.81 -16.82 7.07
N PRO A 109 2.81 -17.14 7.91
CA PRO A 109 1.73 -16.19 8.16
C PRO A 109 2.27 -14.93 8.85
N TYR A 110 1.71 -13.79 8.49
CA TYR A 110 2.08 -12.49 9.02
C TYR A 110 0.88 -11.56 9.14
N ALA A 111 1.00 -10.59 10.03
CA ALA A 111 0.05 -9.49 10.15
C ALA A 111 0.79 -8.21 10.55
N GLY A 112 0.33 -7.09 10.07
CA GLY A 112 1.03 -5.82 10.28
C GLY A 112 0.21 -4.60 9.91
N LEU A 113 0.92 -3.49 9.88
CA LEU A 113 0.37 -2.18 9.61
C LEU A 113 1.33 -1.37 8.73
N THR A 114 0.78 -0.70 7.72
CA THR A 114 1.50 0.31 6.93
C THR A 114 0.95 1.69 7.24
N LEU A 115 1.86 2.62 7.49
CA LEU A 115 1.57 4.04 7.64
C LEU A 115 2.20 4.79 6.47
N GLY A 116 1.40 5.51 5.73
CA GLY A 116 1.92 6.17 4.55
C GLY A 116 0.98 7.21 3.97
N GLY A 117 1.15 7.44 2.69
CA GLY A 117 0.32 8.39 1.96
C GLY A 117 0.44 8.20 0.47
N GLY A 118 -0.36 8.94 -0.25
CA GLY A 118 -0.41 8.84 -1.69
C GLY A 118 -1.12 9.99 -2.35
N ALA A 119 -1.34 9.82 -3.63
CA ALA A 119 -2.11 10.74 -4.44
C ALA A 119 -3.11 9.98 -5.31
N MET A 120 -4.28 10.55 -5.42
CA MET A 120 -5.36 10.09 -6.28
C MET A 120 -5.55 11.09 -7.41
N THR A 121 -5.66 10.59 -8.62
CA THR A 121 -5.99 11.36 -9.82
C THR A 121 -7.27 10.81 -10.42
N THR A 122 -8.24 11.66 -10.62
CA THR A 122 -9.51 11.32 -11.24
C THR A 122 -9.66 12.07 -12.53
N LEU A 123 -9.98 11.36 -13.59
CA LEU A 123 -10.44 11.92 -14.87
C LEU A 123 -11.86 11.44 -15.12
N LEU A 124 -12.80 12.36 -15.16
CA LEU A 124 -14.19 12.08 -15.50
C LEU A 124 -14.53 12.79 -16.81
N MET A 125 -15.00 12.01 -17.77
CA MET A 125 -15.58 12.48 -19.02
C MET A 125 -17.10 12.41 -18.88
N MET A 126 -17.79 13.54 -19.04
CA MET A 126 -19.25 13.60 -18.93
C MET A 126 -19.93 13.04 -20.17
N GLU A 127 -19.34 13.20 -21.35
CA GLU A 127 -19.82 12.64 -22.61
C GLU A 127 -18.77 11.76 -23.30
N LYS A 128 -19.23 10.77 -24.10
CA LYS A 128 -18.34 10.05 -25.00
C LYS A 128 -17.88 11.00 -26.10
N PRO A 129 -16.59 11.13 -26.37
CA PRO A 129 -16.13 11.93 -27.52
C PRO A 129 -16.73 11.35 -28.80
N VAL A 130 -17.46 12.19 -29.53
CA VAL A 130 -18.12 11.82 -30.79
C VAL A 130 -17.08 11.55 -31.89
N SER A 131 -15.87 12.06 -31.72
CA SER A 131 -14.74 11.89 -32.65
C SER A 131 -13.42 11.98 -31.86
N PRO A 132 -12.34 11.27 -32.29
CA PRO A 132 -11.01 11.41 -31.69
C PRO A 132 -10.45 12.83 -31.74
N TRP A 133 -11.04 13.71 -32.57
CA TRP A 133 -10.62 15.10 -32.81
C TRP A 133 -11.60 16.14 -32.25
N ALA A 134 -12.68 15.69 -31.58
CA ALA A 134 -13.61 16.62 -30.95
C ALA A 134 -12.97 17.27 -29.71
N PRO A 135 -13.10 18.58 -29.50
CA PRO A 135 -12.70 19.21 -28.26
C PRO A 135 -13.51 18.59 -27.11
N ILE A 136 -12.81 18.20 -26.06
CA ILE A 136 -13.42 17.58 -24.84
C ILE A 136 -13.77 18.76 -23.93
N ASP A 137 -14.96 19.33 -24.08
CA ASP A 137 -15.37 20.52 -23.32
C ASP A 137 -15.78 20.24 -21.86
N ASP A 138 -16.11 18.98 -21.52
CA ASP A 138 -16.56 18.59 -20.16
C ASP A 138 -15.65 17.52 -19.53
N THR A 139 -14.38 17.88 -19.30
CA THR A 139 -13.43 17.01 -18.62
C THR A 139 -13.10 17.58 -17.24
N HIS A 140 -13.46 16.84 -16.18
CA HIS A 140 -13.05 17.18 -14.84
C HIS A 140 -11.80 16.39 -14.43
N TYR A 141 -10.69 17.10 -14.26
CA TYR A 141 -9.45 16.56 -13.75
C TYR A 141 -9.24 17.02 -12.31
N HIS A 142 -9.12 16.06 -11.39
CA HIS A 142 -8.87 16.34 -9.98
C HIS A 142 -7.72 15.50 -9.46
N LYS A 143 -6.78 16.15 -8.76
CA LYS A 143 -5.66 15.48 -8.08
C LYS A 143 -5.68 15.84 -6.60
N GLN A 144 -5.65 14.83 -5.74
CA GLN A 144 -5.68 14.98 -4.30
C GLN A 144 -4.67 14.05 -3.63
N GLY A 145 -3.91 14.60 -2.67
CA GLY A 145 -3.06 13.83 -1.77
C GLY A 145 -3.87 13.29 -0.58
N PHE A 146 -3.42 12.18 -0.01
CA PHE A 146 -4.00 11.60 1.20
C PHE A 146 -2.94 10.92 2.06
N MET A 147 -3.19 10.85 3.35
CA MET A 147 -2.50 9.94 4.26
C MET A 147 -3.34 8.68 4.44
N ALA A 148 -2.71 7.55 4.72
CA ALA A 148 -3.41 6.28 4.89
C ALA A 148 -2.80 5.44 6.00
N ILE A 149 -3.67 4.71 6.67
CA ILE A 149 -3.36 3.58 7.53
C ILE A 149 -3.87 2.33 6.82
N ASP A 150 -3.02 1.31 6.74
CA ASP A 150 -3.32 0.11 5.98
C ASP A 150 -2.99 -1.13 6.81
N PRO A 151 -3.93 -1.62 7.64
CA PRO A 151 -3.80 -2.91 8.30
C PRO A 151 -3.82 -4.02 7.28
N PHE A 152 -2.91 -4.98 7.42
CA PHE A 152 -2.79 -6.10 6.51
C PHE A 152 -2.52 -7.42 7.22
N THR A 153 -2.86 -8.50 6.54
CA THR A 153 -2.47 -9.86 6.90
C THR A 153 -2.14 -10.65 5.65
N GLY A 154 -1.34 -11.69 5.79
CA GLY A 154 -0.97 -12.51 4.64
C GLY A 154 -0.21 -13.76 5.03
N CYS A 155 0.25 -14.46 4.00
CA CYS A 155 1.06 -15.65 4.15
C CYS A 155 2.09 -15.72 3.02
N ASP A 156 3.35 -15.87 3.38
CA ASP A 156 4.41 -16.18 2.43
C ASP A 156 4.60 -17.69 2.39
N PHE A 157 4.64 -18.27 1.19
CA PHE A 157 4.91 -19.69 0.95
C PHE A 157 6.33 -19.86 0.43
N ILE A 158 7.17 -20.59 1.14
CA ILE A 158 8.55 -20.87 0.79
C ILE A 158 8.58 -21.90 -0.34
N VAL A 159 8.86 -21.45 -1.57
CA VAL A 159 9.00 -22.31 -2.75
C VAL A 159 10.40 -22.93 -2.78
N SER A 160 11.41 -22.08 -2.64
CA SER A 160 12.82 -22.47 -2.49
C SER A 160 13.50 -21.50 -1.53
N GLY A 161 14.71 -21.78 -1.05
CA GLY A 161 15.40 -20.95 -0.07
C GLY A 161 15.26 -19.43 -0.30
N PRO A 162 15.61 -18.91 -1.49
CA PRO A 162 15.53 -17.48 -1.74
C PRO A 162 14.15 -16.99 -2.28
N MET A 163 13.25 -17.88 -2.74
CA MET A 163 12.01 -17.49 -3.42
C MET A 163 10.77 -17.88 -2.64
N HIS A 164 9.95 -16.89 -2.34
CA HIS A 164 8.66 -17.06 -1.67
C HIS A 164 7.54 -16.54 -2.58
N LEU A 165 6.39 -17.21 -2.54
CA LEU A 165 5.13 -16.70 -3.05
C LEU A 165 4.39 -16.01 -1.91
N THR A 166 3.82 -14.85 -2.13
CA THR A 166 3.04 -14.13 -1.12
C THR A 166 1.61 -13.95 -1.54
N LEU A 167 0.71 -14.14 -0.57
CA LEU A 167 -0.70 -13.74 -0.64
C LEU A 167 -0.96 -12.80 0.52
N LYS A 168 -1.33 -11.55 0.22
CA LYS A 168 -1.61 -10.50 1.21
C LYS A 168 -3.02 -9.99 1.03
N VAL A 169 -3.70 -9.69 2.11
CA VAL A 169 -4.98 -8.97 2.13
C VAL A 169 -4.80 -7.75 3.02
N ASP A 170 -5.28 -6.62 2.57
CA ASP A 170 -5.25 -5.38 3.34
C ASP A 170 -6.58 -4.63 3.28
N TYR A 171 -6.66 -3.58 4.09
CA TYR A 171 -7.77 -2.64 4.05
C TYR A 171 -7.25 -1.20 4.09
N LEU A 172 -7.27 -0.53 2.94
CA LEU A 172 -6.84 0.85 2.84
C LEU A 172 -7.81 1.78 3.56
N CYS A 173 -7.33 2.44 4.60
CA CYS A 173 -8.03 3.50 5.33
C CYS A 173 -7.36 4.83 5.05
N ALA A 174 -7.86 5.61 4.11
CA ALA A 174 -7.34 6.94 3.90
C ALA A 174 -7.83 7.90 4.98
N LEU A 175 -6.89 8.67 5.54
CA LEU A 175 -7.10 9.64 6.60
C LEU A 175 -7.05 11.05 6.00
N SER A 176 -8.18 11.74 5.94
CA SER A 176 -8.24 13.17 5.65
C SER A 176 -9.63 13.68 5.96
N GLU A 177 -9.75 14.98 6.14
CA GLU A 177 -11.03 15.67 6.37
C GLU A 177 -11.96 15.65 5.15
N SER A 178 -11.47 15.27 3.99
CA SER A 178 -12.23 15.19 2.74
C SER A 178 -12.88 13.81 2.60
N LYS A 179 -14.18 13.76 2.41
CA LYS A 179 -14.98 12.54 2.18
C LYS A 179 -14.66 11.81 0.85
N LEU A 180 -13.66 12.30 0.11
CA LEU A 180 -13.26 11.90 -1.24
C LEU A 180 -12.27 10.75 -1.32
N LEU A 181 -11.92 10.13 -0.23
CA LEU A 181 -10.74 9.28 -0.14
C LEU A 181 -11.04 7.81 -0.42
N PRO A 182 -10.09 7.09 -1.01
CA PRO A 182 -10.27 5.69 -1.29
C PRO A 182 -10.25 4.87 0.00
N HIS A 183 -11.29 4.07 0.18
CA HIS A 183 -11.36 3.04 1.20
C HIS A 183 -11.67 1.70 0.56
N GLY A 184 -11.09 0.63 1.06
CA GLY A 184 -11.47 -0.68 0.57
C GLY A 184 -10.48 -1.79 0.81
N SER A 185 -10.96 -3.01 0.62
CA SER A 185 -10.17 -4.22 0.76
C SER A 185 -9.45 -4.54 -0.54
N ARG A 186 -8.19 -4.99 -0.43
CA ARG A 186 -7.38 -5.41 -1.58
C ARG A 186 -6.74 -6.75 -1.29
N VAL A 187 -6.54 -7.52 -2.35
CA VAL A 187 -5.86 -8.81 -2.34
C VAL A 187 -4.67 -8.73 -3.26
N TYR A 188 -3.53 -9.17 -2.78
CA TYR A 188 -2.25 -9.13 -3.48
C TYR A 188 -1.72 -10.53 -3.69
N PHE A 189 -1.10 -10.75 -4.83
CA PHE A 189 -0.35 -11.95 -5.14
C PHE A 189 0.97 -11.59 -5.79
N GLY A 190 2.06 -12.24 -5.39
CA GLY A 190 3.37 -11.91 -5.93
C GLY A 190 4.50 -12.82 -5.49
N PHE A 191 5.71 -12.38 -5.84
CA PHE A 191 6.95 -13.07 -5.54
C PHE A 191 7.83 -12.19 -4.66
N LEU A 192 8.45 -12.81 -3.68
CA LEU A 192 9.43 -12.18 -2.81
C LEU A 192 10.74 -12.98 -2.88
N PHE A 193 11.84 -12.27 -2.85
CA PHE A 193 13.18 -12.85 -2.81
C PHE A 193 13.81 -12.52 -1.46
N TYR A 194 14.22 -13.55 -0.76
CA TYR A 194 14.89 -13.47 0.54
C TYR A 194 16.42 -13.51 0.36
N HIS A 195 17.13 -12.64 1.09
CA HIS A 195 18.60 -12.55 1.10
C HIS A 195 19.18 -12.49 2.52
#